data_7e03c8bd500d91163c93d0e147d617ae
#
_entry.id   7e03c8bd500d91163c93d0e147d617ae
#
_cell.length_a   1.000
_cell.length_b   1.000
_cell.length_c   1.000
_cell.angle_alpha   90.00
_cell.angle_beta   90.00
_cell.angle_gamma   90.00
#
_symmetry.space_group_name_H-M   'P 1'
#
loop_
_entity.id
_entity.type
_entity.pdbx_description
1 polymer ?
#
loop_
_entity_poly.entity_id
_entity_poly.type
_entity_poly.pdbx_seq_one_letter_code
_entity_poly.pdbx_strand_id
1 'polypeptide(L)'
;MEKKALFLDMDGTTLNDQVEIPKENLVAMKAALKAGHEIVVTTGRPTASTRKLLEQWGLDKIGCRYVISFNGGMVLDAISGDIIYEKTIPVEWMKLVAHEAKQRGVYVHTYEGNHVLSGQDCEEYRSYVKRLRMEGRLVSDLEESIEKEACKLLAVDLKDYEKLEDFRKAMQDKFEGKLDLFFSNRQYLEIVPCGVSKGSALEAFCAKMGIPIANSVSAG
;
A
#
# COMPACT_ATOMS: atom_id res chain seq x y z
N MET A 1 32.43 -4.98 2.99
CA MET A 1 31.42 -5.51 2.03
C MET A 1 30.52 -4.32 1.66
N GLU A 2 30.19 -4.17 0.39
CA GLU A 2 29.35 -3.05 -0.05
C GLU A 2 27.91 -3.22 0.44
N LYS A 3 27.32 -2.14 0.95
CA LYS A 3 25.96 -2.15 1.50
C LYS A 3 24.94 -2.40 0.40
N LYS A 4 24.02 -3.34 0.60
CA LYS A 4 22.91 -3.65 -0.29
C LYS A 4 21.57 -3.36 0.37
N ALA A 5 20.53 -3.13 -0.43
CA ALA A 5 19.14 -3.06 0.00
C ALA A 5 18.34 -4.22 -0.61
N LEU A 6 17.66 -4.98 0.23
CA LEU A 6 16.81 -6.10 -0.16
C LEU A 6 15.35 -5.67 0.00
N PHE A 7 14.61 -5.63 -1.10
CA PHE A 7 13.20 -5.27 -1.15
C PHE A 7 12.36 -6.54 -1.23
N LEU A 8 11.60 -6.81 -0.19
CA LEU A 8 10.88 -8.06 -0.04
C LEU A 8 9.38 -7.80 -0.04
N ASP A 9 8.69 -8.33 -1.04
CA ASP A 9 7.23 -8.36 -1.01
C ASP A 9 6.74 -9.28 0.11
N MET A 10 5.55 -8.99 0.63
CA MET A 10 5.02 -9.71 1.79
C MET A 10 4.16 -10.90 1.36
N ASP A 11 3.02 -10.63 0.75
CA ASP A 11 1.99 -11.62 0.46
C ASP A 11 2.42 -12.53 -0.70
N GLY A 12 2.58 -13.83 -0.44
CA GLY A 12 3.01 -14.82 -1.43
C GLY A 12 4.52 -14.84 -1.73
N THR A 13 5.33 -14.03 -1.00
CA THR A 13 6.80 -13.99 -1.17
C THR A 13 7.52 -14.21 0.15
N THR A 14 7.47 -13.25 1.06
CA THR A 14 8.08 -13.39 2.40
C THR A 14 7.21 -14.25 3.31
N LEU A 15 5.89 -14.19 3.11
CA LEU A 15 4.88 -14.95 3.84
C LEU A 15 4.49 -16.22 3.08
N ASN A 16 4.27 -17.29 3.82
CA ASN A 16 3.65 -18.51 3.33
C ASN A 16 2.10 -18.38 3.28
N ASP A 17 1.42 -19.44 2.83
CA ASP A 17 -0.04 -19.50 2.73
C ASP A 17 -0.77 -19.37 4.08
N GLN A 18 -0.08 -19.63 5.20
CA GLN A 18 -0.58 -19.46 6.56
C GLN A 18 -0.38 -18.03 7.08
N VAL A 19 0.15 -17.12 6.23
CA VAL A 19 0.49 -15.74 6.59
C VAL A 19 1.56 -15.69 7.70
N GLU A 20 2.53 -16.60 7.63
CA GLU A 20 3.67 -16.69 8.54
C GLU A 20 4.98 -16.54 7.78
N ILE A 21 6.01 -16.03 8.44
CA ILE A 21 7.37 -15.99 7.87
C ILE A 21 8.04 -17.35 8.17
N PRO A 22 8.44 -18.11 7.14
CA PRO A 22 9.23 -19.33 7.32
C PRO A 22 10.50 -19.06 8.13
N LYS A 23 10.90 -20.01 8.96
CA LYS A 23 12.10 -19.86 9.82
C LYS A 23 13.36 -19.59 9.02
N GLU A 24 13.47 -20.22 7.86
CA GLU A 24 14.58 -20.07 6.92
C GLU A 24 14.69 -18.64 6.41
N ASN A 25 13.56 -18.03 6.04
CA ASN A 25 13.50 -16.62 5.61
C ASN A 25 13.94 -15.70 6.75
N LEU A 26 13.45 -15.94 7.97
CA LEU A 26 13.82 -15.13 9.14
C LEU A 26 15.31 -15.25 9.47
N VAL A 27 15.90 -16.44 9.34
CA VAL A 27 17.37 -16.66 9.52
C VAL A 27 18.16 -15.89 8.47
N ALA A 28 17.75 -15.96 7.19
CA ALA A 28 18.40 -15.24 6.10
C ALA A 28 18.31 -13.72 6.27
N MET A 29 17.14 -13.21 6.66
CA MET A 29 16.92 -11.78 6.95
C MET A 29 17.85 -11.29 8.07
N LYS A 30 17.93 -12.04 9.19
CA LYS A 30 18.84 -11.71 10.30
C LYS A 30 20.31 -11.71 9.86
N ALA A 31 20.71 -12.65 9.02
CA ALA A 31 22.08 -12.73 8.51
C ALA A 31 22.40 -11.52 7.61
N ALA A 32 21.48 -11.12 6.74
CA ALA A 32 21.64 -9.94 5.87
C ALA A 32 21.77 -8.64 6.68
N LEU A 33 20.88 -8.43 7.67
CA LEU A 33 20.95 -7.27 8.57
C LEU A 33 22.24 -7.24 9.37
N LYS A 34 22.68 -8.40 9.91
CA LYS A 34 23.96 -8.51 10.63
C LYS A 34 25.17 -8.22 9.74
N ALA A 35 25.09 -8.51 8.46
CA ALA A 35 26.12 -8.18 7.47
C ALA A 35 26.15 -6.70 7.06
N GLY A 36 25.24 -5.87 7.61
CA GLY A 36 25.14 -4.44 7.35
C GLY A 36 24.30 -4.07 6.12
N HIS A 37 23.51 -5.01 5.60
CA HIS A 37 22.56 -4.77 4.54
C HIS A 37 21.25 -4.22 5.10
N GLU A 38 20.46 -3.53 4.25
CA GLU A 38 19.11 -3.10 4.61
C GLU A 38 18.07 -4.10 4.10
N ILE A 39 17.00 -4.28 4.88
CA ILE A 39 15.79 -4.97 4.43
C ILE A 39 14.65 -3.98 4.42
N VAL A 40 13.98 -3.89 3.27
CA VAL A 40 12.83 -3.01 3.04
C VAL A 40 11.62 -3.89 2.74
N VAL A 41 10.66 -3.88 3.63
CA VAL A 41 9.37 -4.55 3.40
C VAL A 41 8.58 -3.77 2.37
N THR A 42 8.10 -4.44 1.33
CA THR A 42 7.42 -3.80 0.21
C THR A 42 6.03 -4.39 0.04
N THR A 43 4.97 -3.57 0.06
CA THR A 43 3.61 -4.09 0.06
C THR A 43 2.58 -3.10 -0.51
N GLY A 44 1.46 -3.64 -1.02
CA GLY A 44 0.27 -2.85 -1.34
C GLY A 44 -0.56 -2.47 -0.10
N ARG A 45 -0.25 -3.03 1.06
CA ARG A 45 -0.98 -2.76 2.31
C ARG A 45 -0.77 -1.33 2.78
N PRO A 46 -1.76 -0.74 3.49
CA PRO A 46 -1.58 0.51 4.22
C PRO A 46 -0.53 0.38 5.33
N THR A 47 0.12 1.50 5.65
CA THR A 47 1.18 1.57 6.67
C THR A 47 0.75 1.02 8.02
N ALA A 48 -0.46 1.37 8.48
CA ALA A 48 -0.98 0.90 9.77
C ALA A 48 -1.10 -0.63 9.85
N SER A 49 -1.58 -1.26 8.76
CA SER A 49 -1.63 -2.72 8.65
C SER A 49 -0.22 -3.33 8.63
N THR A 50 0.70 -2.73 7.88
CA THR A 50 2.07 -3.24 7.75
C THR A 50 2.84 -3.17 9.07
N ARG A 51 2.72 -2.08 9.83
CA ARG A 51 3.35 -1.95 11.15
C ARG A 51 2.92 -3.06 12.12
N LYS A 52 1.61 -3.35 12.18
CA LYS A 52 1.10 -4.45 13.02
C LYS A 52 1.69 -5.80 12.66
N LEU A 53 1.95 -6.03 11.37
CA LEU A 53 2.57 -7.26 10.90
C LEU A 53 4.06 -7.31 11.27
N LEU A 54 4.81 -6.21 11.12
CA LEU A 54 6.21 -6.16 11.53
C LEU A 54 6.37 -6.49 13.02
N GLU A 55 5.51 -5.91 13.87
CA GLU A 55 5.49 -6.18 15.31
C GLU A 55 5.13 -7.64 15.61
N GLN A 56 4.08 -8.17 14.96
CA GLN A 56 3.61 -9.55 15.15
C GLN A 56 4.71 -10.59 14.86
N TRP A 57 5.53 -10.35 13.85
CA TRP A 57 6.61 -11.27 13.46
C TRP A 57 7.96 -10.91 14.08
N GLY A 58 8.02 -9.84 14.88
CA GLY A 58 9.24 -9.37 15.53
C GLY A 58 10.31 -8.90 14.54
N LEU A 59 9.89 -8.43 13.34
CA LEU A 59 10.81 -7.93 12.33
C LEU A 59 11.44 -6.59 12.75
N ASP A 60 10.69 -5.76 13.46
CA ASP A 60 11.17 -4.55 14.12
C ASP A 60 12.32 -4.84 15.09
N LYS A 61 12.23 -5.93 15.87
CA LYS A 61 13.23 -6.36 16.86
C LYS A 61 14.52 -6.86 16.24
N ILE A 62 14.49 -7.33 14.99
CA ILE A 62 15.69 -7.76 14.28
C ILE A 62 16.34 -6.64 13.45
N GLY A 63 15.74 -5.44 13.44
CA GLY A 63 16.27 -4.28 12.73
C GLY A 63 15.67 -4.05 11.32
N CYS A 64 14.59 -4.75 10.96
CA CYS A 64 13.85 -4.50 9.74
C CYS A 64 12.95 -3.28 9.97
N ARG A 65 13.42 -2.11 9.56
CA ARG A 65 12.79 -0.83 9.91
C ARG A 65 12.11 -0.12 8.75
N TYR A 66 12.53 -0.38 7.53
CA TYR A 66 12.02 0.35 6.38
C TYR A 66 10.86 -0.36 5.69
N VAL A 67 9.85 0.43 5.31
CA VAL A 67 8.62 -0.05 4.67
C VAL A 67 8.29 0.79 3.45
N ILE A 68 7.99 0.12 2.35
CA ILE A 68 7.27 0.68 1.20
C ILE A 68 5.83 0.18 1.31
N SER A 69 4.87 1.09 1.48
CA SER A 69 3.44 0.81 1.62
C SER A 69 2.63 1.47 0.51
N PHE A 70 1.32 1.19 0.45
CA PHE A 70 0.40 1.75 -0.54
C PHE A 70 0.88 1.57 -2.00
N ASN A 71 1.40 0.36 -2.34
CA ASN A 71 1.94 0.06 -3.67
C ASN A 71 3.12 0.96 -4.11
N GLY A 72 3.78 1.63 -3.18
CA GLY A 72 4.86 2.59 -3.45
C GLY A 72 4.49 4.04 -3.19
N GLY A 73 3.26 4.32 -2.76
CA GLY A 73 2.83 5.68 -2.42
C GLY A 73 3.54 6.27 -1.21
N MET A 74 4.06 5.42 -0.32
CA MET A 74 4.78 5.88 0.88
C MET A 74 5.98 4.99 1.19
N VAL A 75 7.08 5.62 1.56
CA VAL A 75 8.29 4.98 2.13
C VAL A 75 8.56 5.60 3.50
N LEU A 76 8.69 4.78 4.50
CA LEU A 76 8.92 5.27 5.86
C LEU A 76 9.86 4.37 6.66
N ASP A 77 10.42 4.95 7.71
CA ASP A 77 11.03 4.24 8.81
C ASP A 77 9.93 3.86 9.82
N ALA A 78 9.61 2.59 9.91
CA ALA A 78 8.52 2.11 10.77
C ALA A 78 8.84 2.24 12.27
N ILE A 79 10.12 2.40 12.66
CA ILE A 79 10.56 2.54 14.04
C ILE A 79 10.46 3.99 14.49
N SER A 80 11.07 4.93 13.76
CA SER A 80 10.99 6.37 14.09
C SER A 80 9.66 7.01 13.69
N GLY A 81 9.02 6.49 12.66
CA GLY A 81 7.83 7.07 12.04
C GLY A 81 8.15 8.11 10.96
N ASP A 82 9.43 8.34 10.66
CA ASP A 82 9.84 9.34 9.68
C ASP A 82 9.43 8.93 8.26
N ILE A 83 8.77 9.82 7.55
CA ILE A 83 8.42 9.65 6.14
C ILE A 83 9.64 10.00 5.30
N ILE A 84 10.14 9.04 4.52
CA ILE A 84 11.28 9.17 3.62
C ILE A 84 10.83 9.69 2.26
N TYR A 85 9.69 9.20 1.79
CA TYR A 85 9.05 9.56 0.52
C TYR A 85 7.56 9.36 0.63
N GLU A 86 6.80 10.29 0.04
CA GLU A 86 5.35 10.19 -0.06
C GLU A 86 4.88 10.80 -1.38
N LYS A 87 3.91 10.17 -2.02
CA LYS A 87 3.19 10.70 -3.17
C LYS A 87 1.70 10.47 -2.96
N THR A 88 0.94 11.55 -2.95
CA THR A 88 -0.48 11.57 -2.62
C THR A 88 -1.34 11.97 -3.80
N ILE A 89 -2.61 11.64 -3.72
CA ILE A 89 -3.66 12.08 -4.65
C ILE A 89 -4.24 13.38 -4.09
N PRO A 90 -4.30 14.48 -4.88
CA PRO A 90 -4.94 15.72 -4.46
C PRO A 90 -6.39 15.52 -4.02
N VAL A 91 -6.82 16.26 -3.00
CA VAL A 91 -8.17 16.16 -2.41
C VAL A 91 -9.26 16.29 -3.46
N GLU A 92 -9.14 17.24 -4.40
CA GLU A 92 -10.11 17.45 -5.46
C GLU A 92 -10.26 16.23 -6.40
N TRP A 93 -9.17 15.49 -6.66
CA TRP A 93 -9.24 14.28 -7.49
C TRP A 93 -9.84 13.12 -6.71
N MET A 94 -9.51 13.01 -5.42
CA MET A 94 -10.11 12.01 -4.55
C MET A 94 -11.62 12.18 -4.44
N LYS A 95 -12.09 13.43 -4.29
CA LYS A 95 -13.53 13.77 -4.28
C LYS A 95 -14.21 13.41 -5.59
N LEU A 96 -13.58 13.73 -6.72
CA LEU A 96 -14.10 13.35 -8.04
C LEU A 96 -14.20 11.84 -8.22
N VAL A 97 -13.22 11.07 -7.78
CA VAL A 97 -13.28 9.59 -7.81
C VAL A 97 -14.42 9.08 -6.92
N ALA A 98 -14.58 9.63 -5.71
CA ALA A 98 -15.66 9.27 -4.81
C ALA A 98 -17.04 9.60 -5.40
N HIS A 99 -17.18 10.76 -6.03
CA HIS A 99 -18.38 11.18 -6.75
C HIS A 99 -18.75 10.20 -7.86
N GLU A 100 -17.83 9.91 -8.77
CA GLU A 100 -18.05 8.99 -9.89
C GLU A 100 -18.38 7.57 -9.42
N ALA A 101 -17.72 7.10 -8.37
CA ALA A 101 -18.01 5.81 -7.77
C ALA A 101 -19.45 5.76 -7.22
N LYS A 102 -19.88 6.80 -6.52
CA LYS A 102 -21.24 6.93 -6.00
C LYS A 102 -22.29 6.91 -7.13
N GLN A 103 -22.06 7.66 -8.22
CA GLN A 103 -22.99 7.70 -9.38
C GLN A 103 -23.11 6.35 -10.07
N ARG A 104 -22.08 5.52 -10.05
CA ARG A 104 -22.02 4.19 -10.68
C ARG A 104 -22.35 3.04 -9.73
N GLY A 105 -22.65 3.36 -8.47
CA GLY A 105 -22.89 2.36 -7.43
C GLY A 105 -21.68 1.47 -7.13
N VAL A 106 -20.46 1.97 -7.36
CA VAL A 106 -19.19 1.29 -7.02
C VAL A 106 -18.80 1.69 -5.61
N TYR A 107 -18.48 0.71 -4.78
CA TYR A 107 -17.93 0.98 -3.46
C TYR A 107 -16.47 1.43 -3.57
N VAL A 108 -16.14 2.55 -2.93
CA VAL A 108 -14.79 3.07 -2.82
C VAL A 108 -14.51 3.56 -1.40
N HIS A 109 -13.27 3.38 -0.96
CA HIS A 109 -12.78 3.96 0.28
C HIS A 109 -11.38 4.56 0.10
N THR A 110 -10.96 5.34 1.09
CA THR A 110 -9.62 5.89 1.20
C THR A 110 -9.08 5.72 2.62
N TYR A 111 -8.01 6.40 2.94
CA TYR A 111 -7.32 6.26 4.23
C TYR A 111 -7.11 7.63 4.87
N GLU A 112 -7.31 7.70 6.16
CA GLU A 112 -6.98 8.86 6.98
C GLU A 112 -6.22 8.39 8.23
N GLY A 113 -4.92 8.71 8.29
CA GLY A 113 -4.05 8.19 9.34
C GLY A 113 -4.05 6.65 9.38
N ASN A 114 -4.48 6.08 10.49
CA ASN A 114 -4.55 4.63 10.68
C ASN A 114 -5.92 4.01 10.32
N HIS A 115 -6.85 4.80 9.80
CA HIS A 115 -8.23 4.38 9.55
C HIS A 115 -8.50 4.19 8.05
N VAL A 116 -9.38 3.23 7.76
CA VAL A 116 -10.07 3.15 6.46
C VAL A 116 -11.27 4.07 6.52
N LEU A 117 -11.29 5.13 5.71
CA LEU A 117 -12.38 6.10 5.63
C LEU A 117 -13.39 5.67 4.58
N SER A 118 -14.64 5.44 4.99
CA SER A 118 -15.71 4.95 4.12
C SER A 118 -17.03 5.69 4.36
N GLY A 119 -17.73 5.99 3.26
CA GLY A 119 -19.11 6.51 3.30
C GLY A 119 -20.19 5.45 3.41
N GLN A 120 -19.82 4.16 3.46
CA GLN A 120 -20.78 3.04 3.46
C GLN A 120 -20.34 1.93 4.41
N ASP A 121 -21.29 1.42 5.18
CA ASP A 121 -21.12 0.20 5.98
C ASP A 121 -21.64 -1.01 5.17
N CYS A 122 -20.84 -1.49 4.22
CA CYS A 122 -21.16 -2.60 3.33
C CYS A 122 -20.26 -3.83 3.55
N GLU A 123 -20.52 -4.92 2.84
CA GLU A 123 -19.74 -6.17 2.94
C GLU A 123 -18.28 -5.95 2.53
N GLU A 124 -18.03 -5.17 1.48
CA GLU A 124 -16.72 -4.79 0.95
C GLU A 124 -15.88 -4.09 2.03
N TYR A 125 -16.47 -3.08 2.70
CA TYR A 125 -15.84 -2.36 3.79
C TYR A 125 -15.47 -3.27 4.96
N ARG A 126 -16.45 -4.02 5.46
CA ARG A 126 -16.24 -4.90 6.62
C ARG A 126 -15.21 -5.98 6.37
N SER A 127 -15.25 -6.60 5.18
CA SER A 127 -14.28 -7.61 4.75
C SER A 127 -12.88 -7.04 4.67
N TYR A 128 -12.73 -5.84 4.09
CA TYR A 128 -11.43 -5.18 3.94
C TYR A 128 -10.82 -4.81 5.29
N VAL A 129 -11.57 -4.13 6.15
CA VAL A 129 -11.14 -3.71 7.49
C VAL A 129 -10.71 -4.92 8.33
N LYS A 130 -11.53 -6.00 8.31
CA LYS A 130 -11.23 -7.25 9.01
C LYS A 130 -9.96 -7.91 8.50
N ARG A 131 -9.82 -8.04 7.16
CA ARG A 131 -8.66 -8.68 6.52
C ARG A 131 -7.35 -7.96 6.84
N LEU A 132 -7.37 -6.62 6.84
CA LEU A 132 -6.18 -5.82 7.11
C LEU A 132 -5.96 -5.52 8.60
N ARG A 133 -6.90 -5.94 9.47
CA ARG A 133 -6.88 -5.65 10.91
C ARG A 133 -6.72 -4.15 11.19
N MET A 134 -7.37 -3.33 10.38
CA MET A 134 -7.36 -1.88 10.52
C MET A 134 -8.60 -1.42 11.28
N GLU A 135 -8.53 -0.20 11.80
CA GLU A 135 -9.70 0.49 12.28
C GLU A 135 -10.45 1.14 11.12
N GLY A 136 -11.76 1.11 11.16
CA GLY A 136 -12.61 1.76 10.19
C GLY A 136 -13.23 3.04 10.76
N ARG A 137 -13.38 4.06 9.91
CA ARG A 137 -14.11 5.28 10.19
C ARG A 137 -15.23 5.44 9.16
N LEU A 138 -16.46 5.33 9.63
CA LEU A 138 -17.64 5.58 8.80
C LEU A 138 -18.01 7.07 8.85
N VAL A 139 -18.32 7.62 7.67
CA VAL A 139 -18.79 8.99 7.50
C VAL A 139 -20.11 8.99 6.73
N SER A 140 -20.86 10.08 6.80
CA SER A 140 -22.15 10.21 6.12
C SER A 140 -22.03 10.25 4.59
N ASP A 141 -20.99 10.90 4.11
CA ASP A 141 -20.66 11.01 2.68
C ASP A 141 -19.13 11.06 2.52
N LEU A 142 -18.59 10.16 1.69
CA LEU A 142 -17.15 10.07 1.49
C LEU A 142 -16.61 11.29 0.76
N GLU A 143 -17.30 11.75 -0.29
CA GLU A 143 -16.89 12.90 -1.10
C GLU A 143 -16.76 14.16 -0.25
N GLU A 144 -17.75 14.42 0.61
CA GLU A 144 -17.76 15.60 1.49
C GLU A 144 -16.70 15.50 2.60
N SER A 145 -16.44 14.28 3.08
CA SER A 145 -15.57 14.02 4.23
C SER A 145 -14.07 13.91 3.92
N ILE A 146 -13.68 13.87 2.64
CA ILE A 146 -12.27 13.90 2.24
C ILE A 146 -11.72 15.31 2.43
N GLU A 147 -10.88 15.50 3.44
CA GLU A 147 -10.24 16.78 3.76
C GLU A 147 -8.73 16.78 3.54
N LYS A 148 -8.13 15.59 3.44
CA LYS A 148 -6.68 15.40 3.30
C LYS A 148 -6.35 14.50 2.13
N GLU A 149 -5.19 14.75 1.56
CA GLU A 149 -4.62 13.87 0.54
C GLU A 149 -4.30 12.49 1.13
N ALA A 150 -4.34 11.47 0.27
CA ALA A 150 -3.96 10.12 0.62
C ALA A 150 -3.18 9.46 -0.52
N CYS A 151 -2.34 8.47 -0.18
CA CYS A 151 -1.54 7.76 -1.18
C CYS A 151 -2.39 6.91 -2.13
N LYS A 152 -3.65 6.59 -1.75
CA LYS A 152 -4.46 5.64 -2.49
C LYS A 152 -5.96 5.78 -2.19
N LEU A 153 -6.79 5.53 -3.21
CA LEU A 153 -8.17 5.04 -3.04
C LEU A 153 -8.23 3.58 -3.50
N LEU A 154 -9.20 2.85 -2.99
CA LEU A 154 -9.47 1.47 -3.39
C LEU A 154 -10.95 1.31 -3.72
N ALA A 155 -11.25 0.95 -4.96
CA ALA A 155 -12.59 0.51 -5.33
C ALA A 155 -12.68 -1.02 -5.17
N VAL A 156 -13.78 -1.47 -4.59
CA VAL A 156 -13.97 -2.90 -4.26
C VAL A 156 -15.35 -3.34 -4.73
N ASP A 157 -15.40 -4.49 -5.39
CA ASP A 157 -16.62 -5.26 -5.60
C ASP A 157 -16.29 -6.75 -5.43
N LEU A 158 -16.93 -7.41 -4.48
CA LEU A 158 -16.63 -8.80 -4.15
C LEU A 158 -17.22 -9.79 -5.16
N LYS A 159 -18.12 -9.34 -6.03
CA LYS A 159 -18.95 -10.20 -6.89
C LYS A 159 -18.89 -9.85 -8.37
N ASP A 160 -18.76 -8.56 -8.71
CA ASP A 160 -18.89 -8.05 -10.06
C ASP A 160 -17.60 -7.37 -10.56
N TYR A 161 -16.75 -8.18 -11.20
CA TYR A 161 -15.52 -7.68 -11.82
C TYR A 161 -15.80 -6.72 -12.99
N GLU A 162 -16.82 -6.99 -13.79
CA GLU A 162 -17.10 -6.20 -14.99
C GLU A 162 -17.52 -4.76 -14.60
N LYS A 163 -18.25 -4.60 -13.52
CA LYS A 163 -18.60 -3.30 -12.96
C LYS A 163 -17.36 -2.50 -12.54
N LEU A 164 -16.36 -3.15 -11.91
CA LEU A 164 -15.09 -2.50 -11.58
C LEU A 164 -14.28 -2.17 -12.84
N GLU A 165 -14.29 -3.03 -13.86
CA GLU A 165 -13.59 -2.80 -15.12
C GLU A 165 -14.21 -1.63 -15.90
N ASP A 166 -15.52 -1.50 -15.91
CA ASP A 166 -16.21 -0.36 -16.53
C ASP A 166 -15.93 0.94 -15.76
N PHE A 167 -15.87 0.87 -14.43
CA PHE A 167 -15.44 2.00 -13.61
C PHE A 167 -13.99 2.37 -13.89
N ARG A 168 -13.08 1.40 -13.98
CA ARG A 168 -11.67 1.63 -14.30
C ARG A 168 -11.51 2.36 -15.64
N LYS A 169 -12.18 1.90 -16.71
CA LYS A 169 -12.13 2.54 -18.03
C LYS A 169 -12.57 4.00 -17.95
N ALA A 170 -13.74 4.27 -17.32
CA ALA A 170 -14.26 5.61 -17.18
C ALA A 170 -13.33 6.55 -16.40
N MET A 171 -12.65 6.04 -15.36
CA MET A 171 -11.71 6.81 -14.58
C MET A 171 -10.37 6.99 -15.30
N GLN A 172 -9.92 6.00 -16.06
CA GLN A 172 -8.67 6.09 -16.83
C GLN A 172 -8.72 7.22 -17.85
N ASP A 173 -9.82 7.36 -18.59
CA ASP A 173 -10.02 8.44 -19.56
C ASP A 173 -10.05 9.82 -18.87
N LYS A 174 -10.73 9.89 -17.71
CA LYS A 174 -10.89 11.15 -16.95
C LYS A 174 -9.60 11.62 -16.26
N PHE A 175 -8.75 10.69 -15.86
CA PHE A 175 -7.52 10.96 -15.11
C PHE A 175 -6.25 10.54 -15.84
N GLU A 176 -6.28 10.52 -17.19
CA GLU A 176 -5.10 10.21 -18.00
C GLU A 176 -3.88 11.04 -17.58
N GLY A 177 -2.75 10.36 -17.33
CA GLY A 177 -1.51 10.99 -16.88
C GLY A 177 -1.53 11.56 -15.45
N LYS A 178 -2.63 11.41 -14.71
CA LYS A 178 -2.79 11.90 -13.33
C LYS A 178 -2.88 10.78 -12.30
N LEU A 179 -3.64 9.75 -12.62
CA LEU A 179 -3.82 8.56 -11.77
C LEU A 179 -3.53 7.29 -12.58
N ASP A 180 -2.95 6.31 -11.92
CA ASP A 180 -2.83 4.95 -12.40
C ASP A 180 -3.90 4.09 -11.74
N LEU A 181 -4.59 3.29 -12.56
CA LEU A 181 -5.66 2.39 -12.14
C LEU A 181 -5.34 0.97 -12.59
N PHE A 182 -5.17 0.07 -11.62
CA PHE A 182 -4.85 -1.33 -11.90
C PHE A 182 -5.49 -2.29 -10.90
N PHE A 183 -5.74 -3.51 -11.33
CA PHE A 183 -6.25 -4.55 -10.46
C PHE A 183 -5.11 -5.24 -9.69
N SER A 184 -5.18 -5.27 -8.37
CA SER A 184 -4.34 -6.14 -7.55
C SER A 184 -4.89 -7.57 -7.44
N ASN A 185 -6.19 -7.72 -7.60
CA ASN A 185 -6.93 -8.96 -7.85
C ASN A 185 -8.29 -8.61 -8.47
N ARG A 186 -9.10 -9.61 -8.81
CA ARG A 186 -10.40 -9.38 -9.47
C ARG A 186 -11.40 -8.53 -8.68
N GLN A 187 -11.20 -8.38 -7.39
CA GLN A 187 -12.12 -7.68 -6.48
C GLN A 187 -11.63 -6.28 -6.08
N TYR A 188 -10.35 -5.94 -6.37
CA TYR A 188 -9.70 -4.72 -5.90
C TYR A 188 -9.09 -3.93 -7.05
N LEU A 189 -9.66 -2.76 -7.30
CA LEU A 189 -9.12 -1.76 -8.22
C LEU A 189 -8.36 -0.70 -7.41
N GLU A 190 -7.05 -0.73 -7.52
CA GLU A 190 -6.13 0.23 -6.90
C GLU A 190 -6.13 1.53 -7.72
N ILE A 191 -6.24 2.67 -7.05
CA ILE A 191 -6.20 4.00 -7.64
C ILE A 191 -5.11 4.77 -6.91
N VAL A 192 -4.02 5.06 -7.62
CA VAL A 192 -2.81 5.68 -7.08
C VAL A 192 -2.37 6.85 -7.95
N PRO A 193 -1.51 7.76 -7.46
CA PRO A 193 -0.92 8.81 -8.30
C PRO A 193 -0.14 8.21 -9.47
N CYS A 194 -0.20 8.84 -10.64
CA CYS A 194 0.50 8.36 -11.84
C CYS A 194 2.00 8.15 -11.56
N GLY A 195 2.54 7.02 -12.03
CA GLY A 195 3.94 6.62 -11.85
C GLY A 195 4.28 6.08 -10.45
N VAL A 196 3.31 5.90 -9.57
CA VAL A 196 3.53 5.22 -8.28
C VAL A 196 3.58 3.72 -8.51
N SER A 197 4.67 3.11 -8.09
CA SER A 197 4.88 1.67 -8.10
C SER A 197 5.86 1.27 -7.01
N LYS A 198 5.90 -0.02 -6.66
CA LYS A 198 6.94 -0.55 -5.76
C LYS A 198 8.34 -0.26 -6.30
N GLY A 199 8.52 -0.29 -7.64
CA GLY A 199 9.77 0.02 -8.31
C GLY A 199 10.18 1.48 -8.16
N SER A 200 9.29 2.44 -8.45
CA SER A 200 9.59 3.86 -8.29
C SER A 200 9.91 4.24 -6.84
N ALA A 201 9.22 3.61 -5.87
CA ALA A 201 9.51 3.81 -4.45
C ALA A 201 10.86 3.19 -4.02
N LEU A 202 11.24 2.06 -4.61
CA LEU A 202 12.56 1.45 -4.43
C LEU A 202 13.66 2.40 -4.91
N GLU A 203 13.50 2.98 -6.09
CA GLU A 203 14.46 3.97 -6.62
C GLU A 203 14.56 5.21 -5.72
N ALA A 204 13.42 5.73 -5.26
CA ALA A 204 13.38 6.87 -4.34
C ALA A 204 14.08 6.54 -3.00
N PHE A 205 13.85 5.35 -2.45
CA PHE A 205 14.53 4.87 -1.24
C PHE A 205 16.04 4.80 -1.45
N CYS A 206 16.49 4.14 -2.51
CA CYS A 206 17.91 3.99 -2.83
C CYS A 206 18.60 5.35 -2.97
N ALA A 207 17.99 6.28 -3.71
CA ALA A 207 18.51 7.64 -3.87
C ALA A 207 18.63 8.37 -2.53
N LYS A 208 17.59 8.29 -1.68
CA LYS A 208 17.56 8.95 -0.37
C LYS A 208 18.59 8.37 0.62
N MET A 209 18.81 7.06 0.55
CA MET A 209 19.74 6.34 1.44
C MET A 209 21.18 6.30 0.92
N GLY A 210 21.45 6.88 -0.27
CA GLY A 210 22.77 6.84 -0.89
C GLY A 210 23.22 5.43 -1.28
N ILE A 211 22.27 4.52 -1.57
CA ILE A 211 22.55 3.15 -2.02
C ILE A 211 22.44 3.11 -3.54
N PRO A 212 23.52 2.78 -4.29
CA PRO A 212 23.42 2.61 -5.73
C PRO A 212 22.35 1.60 -6.10
N ILE A 213 21.55 1.88 -7.14
CA ILE A 213 20.49 0.97 -7.57
C ILE A 213 21.03 -0.42 -7.97
N ALA A 214 22.25 -0.50 -8.46
CA ALA A 214 22.94 -1.76 -8.76
C ALA A 214 23.18 -2.62 -7.50
N ASN A 215 23.09 -2.04 -6.31
CA ASN A 215 23.20 -2.73 -5.02
C ASN A 215 21.82 -3.06 -4.43
N SER A 216 20.75 -2.95 -5.21
CA SER A 216 19.42 -3.39 -4.81
C SER A 216 19.14 -4.82 -5.31
N VAL A 217 18.34 -5.54 -4.51
CA VAL A 217 17.81 -6.86 -4.86
C VAL A 217 16.33 -6.85 -4.48
N SER A 218 15.46 -7.27 -5.37
CA SER A 218 14.04 -7.40 -5.09
C SER A 218 13.56 -8.83 -5.26
N ALA A 219 12.62 -9.24 -4.40
CA ALA A 219 11.88 -10.49 -4.49
C ALA A 219 10.37 -10.21 -4.37
N GLY A 220 9.58 -10.79 -5.30
CA GLY A 220 8.14 -10.63 -5.40
C GLY A 220 7.54 -11.41 -6.53
#